data_ad5d0a8679704ef36a4df62d112b258d
#
_entry.id   ad5d0a8679704ef36a4df62d112b258d
#
_cell.length_a   1.000
_cell.length_b   1.000
_cell.length_c   1.000
_cell.angle_alpha   90.00
_cell.angle_beta   90.00
_cell.angle_gamma   90.00
#
_symmetry.space_group_name_H-M   'P 1'
#
loop_
_entity.id
_entity.type
_entity.pdbx_description
1 polymer ?
#
loop_
_entity_poly.entity_id
_entity_poly.type
_entity_poly.pdbx_seq_one_letter_code
_entity_poly.pdbx_strand_id
1 'polypeptide(L)'
;MELVDPTRIAVLGHSQGGGQAIAVCALAAMRGIKLAGAFVDVPFLCHIRRSCDIATDGPYLEVVRYLAAHPSLCGRAFQTLGYFDGLHFARRARTSTWFSVAMMDQAVPPSSVWAAYNAWGDGMVADKHIAVYPFAGHAAGEDVQRWNQLGVLAQLFS
;
A
#
# COMPACT_ATOMS: atom_id res chain seq x y z
N MET A 1 16.45 -21.45 21.79
CA MET A 1 17.03 -20.85 20.58
C MET A 1 15.99 -19.89 20.01
N GLU A 2 16.22 -18.61 20.11
CA GLU A 2 15.33 -17.64 19.47
C GLU A 2 15.50 -17.75 17.96
N LEU A 3 14.42 -18.13 17.26
CA LEU A 3 14.41 -18.33 15.80
C LEU A 3 14.14 -17.01 15.05
N VAL A 4 13.73 -15.97 15.76
CA VAL A 4 13.36 -14.66 15.18
C VAL A 4 14.13 -13.56 15.90
N ASP A 5 14.78 -12.70 15.13
CA ASP A 5 15.37 -11.47 15.65
C ASP A 5 14.33 -10.33 15.57
N PRO A 6 13.78 -9.86 16.70
CA PRO A 6 12.76 -8.82 16.73
C PRO A 6 13.27 -7.44 16.28
N THR A 7 14.58 -7.27 16.15
CA THR A 7 15.20 -6.02 15.66
C THR A 7 15.35 -6.00 14.13
N ARG A 8 15.13 -7.13 13.47
CA ARG A 8 15.35 -7.35 12.04
C ARG A 8 14.06 -7.79 11.34
N ILE A 9 12.97 -7.02 11.55
CA ILE A 9 11.66 -7.30 10.96
C ILE A 9 11.40 -6.33 9.81
N ALA A 10 11.11 -6.87 8.63
CA ALA A 10 10.56 -6.13 7.50
C ALA A 10 9.14 -6.62 7.20
N VAL A 11 8.32 -5.76 6.58
CA VAL A 11 6.99 -6.12 6.11
C VAL A 11 6.94 -6.07 4.59
N LEU A 12 6.25 -7.04 3.99
CA LEU A 12 6.04 -7.11 2.55
C LEU A 12 4.57 -7.41 2.27
N GLY A 13 3.98 -6.72 1.32
CA GLY A 13 2.62 -6.98 0.90
C GLY A 13 2.33 -6.53 -0.52
N HIS A 14 1.53 -7.34 -1.22
CA HIS A 14 1.04 -7.08 -2.57
C HIS A 14 -0.47 -6.85 -2.53
N SER A 15 -1.00 -5.91 -3.29
CA SER A 15 -2.42 -5.63 -3.40
C SER A 15 -3.07 -5.40 -2.02
N GLN A 16 -3.99 -6.22 -1.57
CA GLN A 16 -4.59 -6.15 -0.23
C GLN A 16 -3.51 -6.26 0.85
N GLY A 17 -2.53 -7.16 0.67
CA GLY A 17 -1.37 -7.26 1.56
C GLY A 17 -0.55 -5.97 1.59
N GLY A 18 -0.46 -5.24 0.46
CA GLY A 18 0.18 -3.92 0.39
C GLY A 18 -0.53 -2.88 1.25
N GLY A 19 -1.86 -2.82 1.18
CA GLY A 19 -2.66 -1.97 2.06
C GLY A 19 -2.51 -2.34 3.54
N GLN A 20 -2.46 -3.65 3.85
CA GLN A 20 -2.20 -4.14 5.21
C GLN A 20 -0.77 -3.79 5.68
N ALA A 21 0.25 -3.90 4.82
CA ALA A 21 1.61 -3.50 5.14
C ALA A 21 1.71 -2.01 5.51
N ILE A 22 0.98 -1.14 4.80
CA ILE A 22 0.86 0.29 5.14
C ILE A 22 0.27 0.46 6.55
N ALA A 23 -0.81 -0.25 6.86
CA ALA A 23 -1.44 -0.19 8.17
C ALA A 23 -0.51 -0.70 9.28
N VAL A 24 0.21 -1.80 9.05
CA VAL A 24 1.21 -2.34 9.99
C VAL A 24 2.30 -1.31 10.27
N CYS A 25 2.84 -0.63 9.24
CA CYS A 25 3.87 0.40 9.42
C CYS A 25 3.39 1.58 10.26
N ALA A 26 2.15 2.01 10.04
CA ALA A 26 1.55 3.08 10.83
C ALA A 26 1.34 2.68 12.30
N LEU A 27 0.77 1.49 12.54
CA LEU A 27 0.51 0.98 13.88
C LEU A 27 1.79 0.68 14.64
N ALA A 28 2.83 0.17 13.97
CA ALA A 28 4.16 -0.04 14.52
C ALA A 28 4.76 1.30 14.99
N ALA A 29 4.72 2.33 14.13
CA ALA A 29 5.20 3.67 14.47
C ALA A 29 4.47 4.26 15.68
N MET A 30 3.14 4.14 15.74
CA MET A 30 2.32 4.61 16.86
C MET A 30 2.64 3.90 18.19
N ARG A 31 3.22 2.70 18.13
CA ARG A 31 3.62 1.91 19.30
C ARG A 31 5.10 1.91 19.60
N GLY A 32 5.87 2.73 18.86
CA GLY A 32 7.32 2.80 19.00
C GLY A 32 8.07 1.55 18.54
N ILE A 33 7.42 0.66 17.77
CA ILE A 33 8.03 -0.53 17.18
C ILE A 33 8.78 -0.12 15.92
N LYS A 34 10.06 -0.42 15.85
CA LYS A 34 10.88 -0.17 14.66
C LYS A 34 10.80 -1.35 13.71
N LEU A 35 10.55 -1.03 12.43
CA LEU A 35 10.64 -1.98 11.33
C LEU A 35 11.86 -1.63 10.48
N ALA A 36 12.57 -2.63 9.98
CA ALA A 36 13.76 -2.46 9.15
C ALA A 36 13.41 -1.91 7.76
N GLY A 37 12.25 -2.28 7.20
CA GLY A 37 11.80 -1.82 5.90
C GLY A 37 10.36 -2.23 5.60
N ALA A 38 9.76 -1.58 4.62
CA ALA A 38 8.42 -1.88 4.12
C ALA A 38 8.43 -2.01 2.60
N PHE A 39 7.95 -3.12 2.08
CA PHE A 39 7.80 -3.40 0.66
C PHE A 39 6.31 -3.42 0.33
N VAL A 40 5.87 -2.44 -0.45
CA VAL A 40 4.44 -2.14 -0.64
C VAL A 40 4.13 -2.18 -2.13
N ASP A 41 3.64 -3.33 -2.61
CA ASP A 41 3.38 -3.53 -4.03
C ASP A 41 1.91 -3.28 -4.37
N VAL A 42 1.67 -2.39 -5.35
CA VAL A 42 0.33 -2.03 -5.86
C VAL A 42 -0.75 -2.04 -4.78
N PRO A 43 -0.61 -1.26 -3.70
CA PRO A 43 -1.43 -1.39 -2.50
C PRO A 43 -2.90 -1.09 -2.77
N PHE A 44 -3.77 -2.08 -2.52
CA PHE A 44 -5.22 -1.91 -2.46
C PHE A 44 -5.64 -1.16 -1.18
N LEU A 45 -6.86 -0.69 -1.09
CA LEU A 45 -7.42 0.08 0.03
C LEU A 45 -6.75 1.44 0.26
N CYS A 46 -6.22 2.06 -0.79
CA CYS A 46 -5.65 3.40 -0.74
C CYS A 46 -6.50 4.37 -1.56
N HIS A 47 -6.76 5.57 -1.00
CA HIS A 47 -7.59 6.59 -1.61
C HIS A 47 -8.91 6.02 -2.13
N ILE A 48 -9.62 5.33 -1.24
CA ILE A 48 -10.72 4.41 -1.57
C ILE A 48 -11.80 5.09 -2.40
N ARG A 49 -12.23 6.31 -2.04
CA ARG A 49 -13.25 7.04 -2.80
C ARG A 49 -12.85 7.21 -4.25
N ARG A 50 -11.65 7.75 -4.51
CA ARG A 50 -11.15 7.95 -5.87
C ARG A 50 -11.00 6.61 -6.61
N SER A 51 -10.53 5.58 -5.92
CA SER A 51 -10.38 4.26 -6.53
C SER A 51 -11.73 3.68 -6.97
N CYS A 52 -12.78 3.86 -6.18
CA CYS A 52 -14.14 3.50 -6.58
C CYS A 52 -14.65 4.31 -7.79
N ASP A 53 -14.26 5.58 -7.91
CA ASP A 53 -14.70 6.45 -9.00
C ASP A 53 -14.06 6.08 -10.36
N ILE A 54 -12.86 5.43 -10.37
CA ILE A 54 -12.06 5.23 -11.59
C ILE A 54 -11.61 3.78 -11.86
N ALA A 55 -11.70 2.86 -10.93
CA ALA A 55 -11.38 1.46 -11.16
C ALA A 55 -12.35 0.84 -12.18
N THR A 56 -11.81 0.05 -13.09
CA THR A 56 -12.58 -0.65 -14.13
C THR A 56 -12.60 -2.15 -13.94
N ASP A 57 -11.86 -2.65 -12.94
CA ASP A 57 -11.79 -4.07 -12.58
C ASP A 57 -11.57 -4.22 -11.07
N GLY A 58 -11.61 -5.47 -10.59
CA GLY A 58 -11.24 -5.84 -9.23
C GLY A 58 -12.23 -5.44 -8.14
N PRO A 59 -11.80 -5.47 -6.88
CA PRO A 59 -12.69 -5.42 -5.72
C PRO A 59 -13.31 -4.05 -5.45
N TYR A 60 -12.78 -2.95 -5.97
CA TYR A 60 -13.46 -1.66 -5.84
C TYR A 60 -14.83 -1.65 -6.53
N LEU A 61 -15.01 -2.45 -7.59
CA LEU A 61 -16.31 -2.58 -8.27
C LEU A 61 -17.39 -3.22 -7.38
N GLU A 62 -17.03 -3.99 -6.37
CA GLU A 62 -17.98 -4.53 -5.40
C GLU A 62 -18.60 -3.39 -4.57
N VAL A 63 -17.77 -2.45 -4.14
CA VAL A 63 -18.22 -1.24 -3.44
C VAL A 63 -19.12 -0.40 -4.37
N VAL A 64 -18.71 -0.22 -5.62
CA VAL A 64 -19.48 0.55 -6.62
C VAL A 64 -20.84 -0.09 -6.86
N ARG A 65 -20.90 -1.41 -7.08
CA ARG A 65 -22.17 -2.15 -7.27
C ARG A 65 -23.08 -2.03 -6.05
N TYR A 66 -22.53 -2.16 -4.85
CA TYR A 66 -23.29 -1.97 -3.62
C TYR A 66 -23.89 -0.56 -3.53
N LEU A 67 -23.08 0.47 -3.82
CA LEU A 67 -23.53 1.86 -3.74
C LEU A 67 -24.50 2.23 -4.86
N ALA A 68 -24.37 1.63 -6.05
CA ALA A 68 -25.34 1.78 -7.13
C ALA A 68 -26.72 1.25 -6.74
N ALA A 69 -26.76 0.14 -5.99
CA ALA A 69 -28.01 -0.42 -5.46
C ALA A 69 -28.53 0.36 -4.22
N HIS A 70 -27.69 1.10 -3.53
CA HIS A 70 -28.02 1.79 -2.28
C HIS A 70 -27.52 3.25 -2.27
N PRO A 71 -27.98 4.12 -3.17
CA PRO A 71 -27.42 5.46 -3.36
C PRO A 71 -27.53 6.35 -2.11
N SER A 72 -28.55 6.15 -1.27
CA SER A 72 -28.71 6.89 -0.02
C SER A 72 -27.64 6.57 1.04
N LEU A 73 -26.94 5.45 0.91
CA LEU A 73 -25.88 5.03 1.84
C LEU A 73 -24.48 5.52 1.43
N CYS A 74 -24.33 6.16 0.27
CA CYS A 74 -23.04 6.54 -0.29
C CYS A 74 -22.18 7.34 0.70
N GLY A 75 -22.74 8.40 1.30
CA GLY A 75 -22.02 9.23 2.26
C GLY A 75 -21.54 8.44 3.49
N ARG A 76 -22.44 7.64 4.08
CA ARG A 76 -22.13 6.81 5.26
C ARG A 76 -21.10 5.73 4.94
N ALA A 77 -21.20 5.08 3.79
CA ALA A 77 -20.25 4.05 3.38
C ALA A 77 -18.83 4.62 3.25
N PHE A 78 -18.65 5.74 2.53
CA PHE A 78 -17.33 6.35 2.41
C PHE A 78 -16.81 6.95 3.71
N GLN A 79 -17.68 7.44 4.59
CA GLN A 79 -17.28 7.84 5.93
C GLN A 79 -16.71 6.63 6.72
N THR A 80 -17.35 5.48 6.65
CA THR A 80 -16.88 4.25 7.30
C THR A 80 -15.60 3.75 6.66
N LEU A 81 -15.55 3.65 5.33
CA LEU A 81 -14.35 3.20 4.61
C LEU A 81 -13.14 4.11 4.84
N GLY A 82 -13.36 5.40 5.10
CA GLY A 82 -12.30 6.34 5.43
C GLY A 82 -11.47 5.94 6.67
N TYR A 83 -12.04 5.21 7.63
CA TYR A 83 -11.28 4.69 8.77
C TYR A 83 -10.28 3.59 8.39
N PHE A 84 -10.47 2.96 7.23
CA PHE A 84 -9.63 1.88 6.73
C PHE A 84 -8.76 2.31 5.54
N ASP A 85 -8.86 3.58 5.11
CA ASP A 85 -8.11 4.06 3.95
C ASP A 85 -6.61 4.12 4.24
N GLY A 86 -5.84 3.36 3.47
CA GLY A 86 -4.39 3.28 3.54
C GLY A 86 -3.68 4.63 3.41
N LEU A 87 -4.29 5.60 2.72
CA LEU A 87 -3.76 6.95 2.61
C LEU A 87 -3.58 7.62 3.98
N HIS A 88 -4.51 7.41 4.90
CA HIS A 88 -4.43 7.97 6.24
C HIS A 88 -3.40 7.25 7.11
N PHE A 89 -3.22 5.95 6.90
CA PHE A 89 -2.16 5.18 7.54
C PHE A 89 -0.78 5.55 7.00
N ALA A 90 -0.63 5.70 5.69
CA ALA A 90 0.64 6.08 5.05
C ALA A 90 1.27 7.33 5.67
N ARG A 91 0.47 8.34 6.00
CA ARG A 91 0.94 9.56 6.68
C ARG A 91 1.60 9.31 8.03
N ARG A 92 1.20 8.24 8.73
CA ARG A 92 1.69 7.89 10.06
C ARG A 92 2.88 6.93 10.05
N ALA A 93 3.19 6.33 8.91
CA ALA A 93 4.34 5.44 8.77
C ALA A 93 5.66 6.17 9.07
N ARG A 94 6.64 5.44 9.60
CA ARG A 94 7.98 5.99 9.95
C ARG A 94 9.11 5.06 9.51
N THR A 95 8.81 4.15 8.61
CA THR A 95 9.70 3.12 8.12
C THR A 95 10.16 3.47 6.70
N SER A 96 11.42 3.23 6.36
CA SER A 96 11.91 3.25 4.97
C SER A 96 11.06 2.34 4.10
N THR A 97 10.76 2.75 2.87
CA THR A 97 9.79 2.03 2.06
C THR A 97 10.15 1.93 0.59
N TRP A 98 9.80 0.79 0.01
CA TRP A 98 9.92 0.48 -1.42
C TRP A 98 8.54 0.11 -1.96
N PHE A 99 7.95 1.03 -2.71
CA PHE A 99 6.68 0.82 -3.40
C PHE A 99 6.89 0.24 -4.79
N SER A 100 5.86 -0.39 -5.33
CA SER A 100 5.73 -0.58 -6.77
C SER A 100 4.40 -0.05 -7.25
N VAL A 101 4.39 0.45 -8.50
CA VAL A 101 3.18 0.90 -9.21
C VAL A 101 3.17 0.36 -10.63
N ALA A 102 2.03 -0.18 -11.04
CA ALA A 102 1.77 -0.66 -12.38
C ALA A 102 0.85 0.32 -13.11
N MET A 103 1.31 0.92 -14.20
CA MET A 103 0.61 2.05 -14.82
C MET A 103 -0.63 1.65 -15.63
N MET A 104 -0.77 0.35 -15.96
CA MET A 104 -1.97 -0.21 -16.64
C MET A 104 -2.85 -1.03 -15.69
N ASP A 105 -2.69 -0.86 -14.38
CA ASP A 105 -3.49 -1.55 -13.37
C ASP A 105 -4.93 -0.99 -13.36
N GLN A 106 -5.89 -1.85 -13.65
CA GLN A 106 -7.32 -1.54 -13.67
C GLN A 106 -8.02 -1.86 -12.34
N ALA A 107 -7.41 -2.73 -11.53
CA ALA A 107 -7.94 -3.12 -10.23
C ALA A 107 -7.50 -2.16 -9.11
N VAL A 108 -6.23 -1.74 -9.14
CA VAL A 108 -5.69 -0.75 -8.20
C VAL A 108 -5.18 0.45 -9.02
N PRO A 109 -5.97 1.49 -9.17
CA PRO A 109 -5.61 2.63 -10.01
C PRO A 109 -4.26 3.24 -9.61
N PRO A 110 -3.32 3.45 -10.56
CA PRO A 110 -1.98 3.99 -10.26
C PRO A 110 -2.00 5.26 -9.43
N SER A 111 -3.00 6.12 -9.64
CA SER A 111 -3.14 7.37 -8.89
C SER A 111 -3.38 7.16 -7.39
N SER A 112 -3.98 6.03 -6.98
CA SER A 112 -4.15 5.71 -5.57
C SER A 112 -2.85 5.22 -4.91
N VAL A 113 -2.03 4.49 -5.66
CA VAL A 113 -0.67 4.09 -5.25
C VAL A 113 0.21 5.32 -5.05
N TRP A 114 0.23 6.21 -6.03
CA TRP A 114 0.96 7.48 -5.94
C TRP A 114 0.49 8.35 -4.78
N ALA A 115 -0.82 8.38 -4.49
CA ALA A 115 -1.34 9.11 -3.34
C ALA A 115 -0.78 8.56 -2.02
N ALA A 116 -0.76 7.23 -1.84
CA ALA A 116 -0.20 6.59 -0.64
C ALA A 116 1.32 6.83 -0.53
N TYR A 117 2.05 6.67 -1.64
CA TYR A 117 3.48 6.93 -1.70
C TYR A 117 3.82 8.38 -1.34
N ASN A 118 3.14 9.35 -1.93
CA ASN A 118 3.38 10.76 -1.67
C ASN A 118 3.06 11.14 -0.21
N ALA A 119 2.03 10.54 0.36
CA ALA A 119 1.64 10.76 1.76
C ALA A 119 2.53 10.04 2.77
N TRP A 120 3.40 9.12 2.35
CA TRP A 120 4.19 8.30 3.26
C TRP A 120 5.05 9.15 4.20
N GLY A 121 4.85 8.91 5.50
CA GLY A 121 5.59 9.59 6.55
C GLY A 121 5.31 11.07 6.70
N ASP A 122 4.36 11.62 5.96
CA ASP A 122 4.01 13.06 5.97
C ASP A 122 5.21 13.98 5.78
N GLY A 123 6.11 13.59 4.84
CA GLY A 123 7.36 14.29 4.54
C GLY A 123 8.52 14.04 5.52
N MET A 124 8.32 13.29 6.59
CA MET A 124 9.35 13.00 7.60
C MET A 124 10.20 11.77 7.29
N VAL A 125 9.80 10.94 6.32
CA VAL A 125 10.56 9.79 5.85
C VAL A 125 11.23 10.14 4.53
N ALA A 126 12.55 10.34 4.55
CA ALA A 126 13.32 10.69 3.35
C ALA A 126 13.63 9.45 2.49
N ASP A 127 13.84 8.29 3.12
CA ASP A 127 14.20 7.05 2.45
C ASP A 127 12.93 6.31 1.96
N LYS A 128 12.43 6.76 0.82
CA LYS A 128 11.28 6.15 0.14
C LYS A 128 11.51 6.05 -1.36
N HIS A 129 11.22 4.89 -1.90
CA HIS A 129 11.44 4.54 -3.30
C HIS A 129 10.16 4.01 -3.94
N ILE A 130 10.03 4.17 -5.25
CA ILE A 130 8.94 3.58 -6.02
C ILE A 130 9.44 3.06 -7.36
N ALA A 131 9.22 1.77 -7.61
CA ALA A 131 9.43 1.15 -8.90
C ALA A 131 8.19 1.35 -9.78
N VAL A 132 8.39 1.88 -10.98
CA VAL A 132 7.31 2.15 -11.93
C VAL A 132 7.36 1.13 -13.06
N TYR A 133 6.25 0.44 -13.29
CA TYR A 133 6.07 -0.54 -14.37
C TYR A 133 5.08 -0.01 -15.42
N PRO A 134 5.55 0.68 -16.48
CA PRO A 134 4.69 1.45 -17.39
C PRO A 134 3.65 0.62 -18.13
N PHE A 135 3.96 -0.63 -18.44
CA PHE A 135 3.11 -1.52 -19.24
C PHE A 135 2.56 -2.72 -18.46
N ALA A 136 2.79 -2.77 -17.14
CA ALA A 136 2.28 -3.84 -16.30
C ALA A 136 0.85 -3.53 -15.84
N GLY A 137 0.05 -4.59 -15.74
CA GLY A 137 -1.20 -4.64 -14.99
C GLY A 137 -0.95 -4.93 -13.52
N HIS A 138 -1.95 -5.51 -12.84
CA HIS A 138 -1.93 -5.74 -11.38
C HIS A 138 -0.79 -6.64 -10.86
N ALA A 139 -0.11 -7.39 -11.74
CA ALA A 139 1.06 -8.20 -11.38
C ALA A 139 2.32 -7.39 -11.02
N ALA A 140 2.39 -6.10 -11.41
CA ALA A 140 3.39 -5.13 -10.95
C ALA A 140 4.87 -5.57 -11.08
N GLY A 141 5.26 -6.10 -12.23
CA GLY A 141 6.65 -6.48 -12.52
C GLY A 141 7.06 -7.87 -12.02
N GLU A 142 6.15 -8.61 -11.37
CA GLU A 142 6.31 -10.04 -11.00
C GLU A 142 7.69 -10.39 -10.41
N ASP A 143 8.43 -11.29 -11.09
CA ASP A 143 9.74 -11.76 -10.60
C ASP A 143 10.80 -10.65 -10.57
N VAL A 144 10.77 -9.68 -11.48
CA VAL A 144 11.70 -8.55 -11.47
C VAL A 144 11.55 -7.76 -10.18
N GLN A 145 10.32 -7.49 -9.75
CA GLN A 145 10.06 -6.79 -8.49
C GLN A 145 10.54 -7.60 -7.28
N ARG A 146 10.33 -8.93 -7.29
CA ARG A 146 10.84 -9.80 -6.22
C ARG A 146 12.36 -9.78 -6.12
N TRP A 147 13.08 -9.88 -7.24
CA TRP A 147 14.53 -9.81 -7.24
C TRP A 147 15.04 -8.48 -6.72
N ASN A 148 14.40 -7.37 -7.10
CA ASN A 148 14.73 -6.05 -6.57
C ASN A 148 14.55 -5.99 -5.04
N GLN A 149 13.45 -6.52 -4.54
CA GLN A 149 13.15 -6.57 -3.09
C GLN A 149 14.16 -7.44 -2.33
N LEU A 150 14.52 -8.60 -2.86
CA LEU A 150 15.54 -9.47 -2.25
C LEU A 150 16.90 -8.76 -2.18
N GLY A 151 17.28 -8.01 -3.22
CA GLY A 151 18.50 -7.20 -3.22
C GLY A 151 18.49 -6.14 -2.11
N VAL A 152 17.38 -5.44 -1.93
CA VAL A 152 17.22 -4.44 -0.85
C VAL A 152 17.23 -5.12 0.52
N LEU A 153 16.52 -6.24 0.69
CA LEU A 153 16.52 -7.00 1.95
C LEU A 153 17.93 -7.45 2.34
N ALA A 154 18.72 -7.93 1.38
CA ALA A 154 20.11 -8.31 1.63
C ALA A 154 20.94 -7.13 2.15
N GLN A 155 20.70 -5.92 1.62
CA GLN A 155 21.40 -4.70 2.09
C GLN A 155 20.91 -4.25 3.48
N LEU A 156 19.62 -4.35 3.76
CA LEU A 156 19.05 -3.96 5.06
C LEU A 156 19.53 -4.84 6.20
N PHE A 157 19.91 -6.09 5.90
CA PHE A 157 20.27 -7.08 6.90
C PHE A 157 21.75 -7.53 6.86
N SER A 158 22.56 -6.86 6.01
CA SER A 158 24.03 -7.08 5.95
C SER A 158 24.81 -6.56 7.16
#